data_3f93ea90f6d3d9991107c732032befdd
#
_entry.id   3f93ea90f6d3d9991107c732032befdd
#
_cell.length_a   1.000
_cell.length_b   1.000
_cell.length_c   1.000
_cell.angle_alpha   90.00
_cell.angle_beta   90.00
_cell.angle_gamma   90.00
#
_symmetry.space_group_name_H-M   'P 1'
#
loop_
_entity.id
_entity.type
_entity.pdbx_description
1 polymer ?
#
loop_
_entity_poly.entity_id
_entity_poly.type
_entity_poly.pdbx_seq_one_letter_code
_entity_poly.pdbx_strand_id
1 'polypeptide(L)'
;AKDIVLCAGRGWGKGPIHAAINLRNMQRMPGSITGFVAANCKRALTNTIPSMLIHWQRWGFKRDVHWTIGKKPPKSWGWGEPIFQPDNWENVISFYNGSIGYIISQDRSGTSNSFSLDYLDIDEAKYIDFEQLKDETLPANRGNKQYFGHHYFHHGILITSDMPVTKKGSWFLDYEKKCDPELIEVIQATVHEIWRTKKRIRDLQAKSEPVPLYLKDYLRTLNRDVCRMGSVAVLYREFSTIENMQLLGEAFINQMKRDLPPLTFQTAILCRRIGISRDGFYSSMTEGHKYNATDFSYLDSLEYQFDKIKEPSCLMDADLDRDKPICIAFDFNANINWLVAGQPDRNRLKVIKSFWVKYERKLEALVDDFCKYYRHQRRKEVIF
;
A
#
# COMPACT_ATOMS: atom_id res chain seq x y z
N ALA A 1 -13.53 14.57 -5.45
CA ALA A 1 -12.19 14.91 -5.93
C ALA A 1 -11.77 13.94 -7.03
N LYS A 2 -10.94 14.42 -7.94
CA LYS A 2 -10.31 13.61 -8.99
C LYS A 2 -9.28 12.68 -8.39
N ASP A 3 -8.35 13.26 -7.66
CA ASP A 3 -7.30 12.53 -6.97
C ASP A 3 -7.65 12.39 -5.48
N ILE A 4 -7.47 11.19 -4.95
CA ILE A 4 -7.82 10.86 -3.58
C ILE A 4 -6.60 10.20 -2.93
N VAL A 5 -6.09 10.79 -1.86
CA VAL A 5 -4.95 10.28 -1.10
C VAL A 5 -5.37 10.11 0.36
N LEU A 6 -5.33 8.88 0.84
CA LEU A 6 -5.73 8.51 2.18
C LEU A 6 -4.57 7.84 2.92
N CYS A 7 -3.98 8.56 3.86
CA CYS A 7 -3.05 7.97 4.81
C CYS A 7 -3.85 7.45 5.99
N ALA A 8 -4.01 6.14 6.11
CA ALA A 8 -4.92 5.57 7.11
C ALA A 8 -4.31 4.35 7.82
N GLY A 9 -4.50 4.28 9.12
CA GLY A 9 -4.03 3.17 9.95
C GLY A 9 -4.58 1.81 9.52
N ARG A 10 -3.90 0.74 9.91
CA ARG A 10 -4.33 -0.63 9.61
C ARG A 10 -5.65 -0.93 10.31
N GLY A 11 -6.61 -1.48 9.56
CA GLY A 11 -7.96 -1.75 10.06
C GLY A 11 -8.91 -0.54 9.96
N TRP A 12 -8.46 0.64 9.50
CA TRP A 12 -9.35 1.80 9.33
C TRP A 12 -10.47 1.59 8.30
N GLY A 13 -10.24 0.74 7.30
CA GLY A 13 -11.26 0.46 6.28
C GLY A 13 -10.86 0.89 4.86
N LYS A 14 -9.57 0.83 4.51
CA LYS A 14 -9.09 1.10 3.14
C LYS A 14 -9.75 0.20 2.09
N GLY A 15 -9.90 -1.10 2.38
CA GLY A 15 -10.49 -2.07 1.45
C GLY A 15 -11.88 -1.70 0.92
N PRO A 16 -12.88 -1.35 1.76
CA PRO A 16 -14.17 -0.83 1.31
C PRO A 16 -14.06 0.41 0.41
N ILE A 17 -13.10 1.31 0.67
CA ILE A 17 -12.90 2.50 -0.15
C ILE A 17 -12.42 2.12 -1.56
N HIS A 18 -11.42 1.25 -1.67
CA HIS A 18 -10.99 0.69 -2.95
C HIS A 18 -12.16 0.06 -3.70
N ALA A 19 -12.94 -0.76 -2.99
CA ALA A 19 -14.11 -1.42 -3.58
C ALA A 19 -15.14 -0.42 -4.11
N ALA A 20 -15.49 0.62 -3.33
CA ALA A 20 -16.50 1.61 -3.68
C ALA A 20 -16.07 2.48 -4.87
N ILE A 21 -14.82 2.96 -4.86
CA ILE A 21 -14.30 3.84 -5.90
C ILE A 21 -14.16 3.09 -7.22
N ASN A 22 -13.58 1.89 -7.20
CA ASN A 22 -13.41 1.10 -8.41
C ASN A 22 -14.74 0.63 -8.97
N LEU A 23 -15.69 0.21 -8.14
CA LEU A 23 -17.03 -0.14 -8.58
C LEU A 23 -17.73 1.05 -9.24
N ARG A 24 -17.68 2.24 -8.62
CA ARG A 24 -18.20 3.49 -9.19
C ARG A 24 -17.58 3.76 -10.56
N ASN A 25 -16.25 3.67 -10.67
CA ASN A 25 -15.54 3.98 -11.90
C ASN A 25 -15.91 3.00 -13.01
N MET A 26 -15.89 1.70 -12.73
CA MET A 26 -16.27 0.67 -13.70
C MET A 26 -17.73 0.82 -14.16
N GLN A 27 -18.66 1.13 -13.25
CA GLN A 27 -20.06 1.34 -13.62
C GLN A 27 -20.29 2.64 -14.43
N ARG A 28 -19.53 3.69 -14.14
CA ARG A 28 -19.67 4.99 -14.83
C ARG A 28 -18.92 5.09 -16.13
N MET A 29 -17.86 4.28 -16.27
CA MET A 29 -17.02 4.21 -17.47
C MET A 29 -17.00 2.77 -18.03
N PRO A 30 -18.10 2.28 -18.63
CA PRO A 30 -18.13 0.94 -19.22
C PRO A 30 -17.04 0.75 -20.27
N GLY A 31 -16.29 -0.35 -20.19
CA GLY A 31 -15.16 -0.62 -21.08
C GLY A 31 -13.85 0.08 -20.69
N SER A 32 -13.82 0.82 -19.57
CA SER A 32 -12.62 1.51 -19.08
C SER A 32 -11.55 0.57 -18.55
N ILE A 33 -10.34 1.10 -18.42
CA ILE A 33 -9.17 0.38 -17.97
C ILE A 33 -8.61 1.03 -16.70
N THR A 34 -8.63 0.30 -15.60
CA THR A 34 -8.03 0.71 -14.31
C THR A 34 -6.68 0.02 -14.11
N GLY A 35 -5.66 0.75 -13.68
CA GLY A 35 -4.38 0.18 -13.24
C GLY A 35 -4.37 0.01 -11.72
N PHE A 36 -4.29 -1.22 -11.23
CA PHE A 36 -4.06 -1.56 -9.82
C PHE A 36 -2.56 -1.71 -9.58
N VAL A 37 -1.96 -0.71 -8.95
CA VAL A 37 -0.50 -0.65 -8.76
C VAL A 37 -0.12 -1.18 -7.38
N ALA A 38 0.81 -2.11 -7.35
CA ALA A 38 1.37 -2.65 -6.13
C ALA A 38 2.89 -2.83 -6.23
N ALA A 39 3.57 -2.90 -5.10
CA ALA A 39 5.01 -3.16 -5.06
C ALA A 39 5.38 -4.49 -5.72
N ASN A 40 4.51 -5.52 -5.59
CA ASN A 40 4.61 -6.76 -6.34
C ASN A 40 3.23 -7.40 -6.55
N CYS A 41 3.10 -8.24 -7.61
CA CYS A 41 1.86 -8.94 -7.95
C CYS A 41 1.32 -9.80 -6.79
N LYS A 42 2.20 -10.47 -6.06
CA LYS A 42 1.78 -11.32 -4.94
C LYS A 42 1.04 -10.51 -3.87
N ARG A 43 1.54 -9.33 -3.49
CA ARG A 43 0.85 -8.45 -2.52
C ARG A 43 -0.51 -7.97 -3.04
N ALA A 44 -0.59 -7.57 -4.30
CA ALA A 44 -1.88 -7.20 -4.90
C ALA A 44 -2.90 -8.33 -4.79
N LEU A 45 -2.51 -9.54 -5.22
CA LEU A 45 -3.38 -10.71 -5.28
C LEU A 45 -3.70 -11.31 -3.90
N THR A 46 -2.88 -11.08 -2.88
CA THR A 46 -3.14 -11.63 -1.53
C THR A 46 -3.82 -10.63 -0.59
N ASN A 47 -3.66 -9.34 -0.79
CA ASN A 47 -4.13 -8.32 0.17
C ASN A 47 -5.20 -7.40 -0.43
N THR A 48 -4.83 -6.56 -1.39
CA THR A 48 -5.69 -5.48 -1.90
C THR A 48 -6.87 -6.01 -2.69
N ILE A 49 -6.61 -6.83 -3.70
CA ILE A 49 -7.64 -7.35 -4.60
C ILE A 49 -8.66 -8.22 -3.87
N PRO A 50 -8.28 -9.22 -3.03
CA PRO A 50 -9.25 -10.02 -2.29
C PRO A 50 -10.13 -9.18 -1.36
N SER A 51 -9.55 -8.21 -0.67
CA SER A 51 -10.29 -7.29 0.20
C SER A 51 -11.36 -6.51 -0.58
N MET A 52 -11.00 -5.96 -1.74
CA MET A 52 -11.92 -5.26 -2.63
C MET A 52 -13.05 -6.18 -3.13
N LEU A 53 -12.70 -7.37 -3.62
CA LEU A 53 -13.66 -8.34 -4.18
C LEU A 53 -14.64 -8.89 -3.15
N ILE A 54 -14.22 -9.08 -1.89
CA ILE A 54 -15.13 -9.46 -0.79
C ILE A 54 -16.21 -8.40 -0.58
N HIS A 55 -15.86 -7.12 -0.64
CA HIS A 55 -16.84 -6.04 -0.51
C HIS A 55 -17.78 -5.99 -1.72
N TRP A 56 -17.30 -6.21 -2.95
CA TRP A 56 -18.16 -6.35 -4.11
C TRP A 56 -19.17 -7.50 -3.95
N GLN A 57 -18.73 -8.65 -3.42
CA GLN A 57 -19.63 -9.77 -3.14
C GLN A 57 -20.71 -9.41 -2.11
N ARG A 58 -20.31 -8.72 -1.01
CA ARG A 58 -21.26 -8.23 0.00
C ARG A 58 -22.29 -7.25 -0.57
N TRP A 59 -21.93 -6.51 -1.60
CA TRP A 59 -22.82 -5.57 -2.28
C TRP A 59 -23.59 -6.22 -3.45
N GLY A 60 -23.55 -7.54 -3.57
CA GLY A 60 -24.31 -8.31 -4.55
C GLY A 60 -23.61 -8.56 -5.89
N PHE A 61 -22.36 -8.12 -6.07
CA PHE A 61 -21.59 -8.39 -7.28
C PHE A 61 -20.88 -9.74 -7.18
N LYS A 62 -21.41 -10.77 -7.80
CA LYS A 62 -20.95 -12.16 -7.70
C LYS A 62 -19.85 -12.46 -8.72
N ARG A 63 -18.89 -13.30 -8.31
CA ARG A 63 -17.86 -13.83 -9.20
C ARG A 63 -18.48 -14.62 -10.35
N ASP A 64 -17.88 -14.53 -11.52
CA ASP A 64 -18.29 -15.21 -12.77
C ASP A 64 -19.73 -14.85 -13.25
N VAL A 65 -20.38 -13.89 -12.60
CA VAL A 65 -21.65 -13.26 -13.00
C VAL A 65 -21.42 -11.79 -13.29
N HIS A 66 -20.70 -11.08 -12.45
CA HIS A 66 -20.46 -9.64 -12.60
C HIS A 66 -18.98 -9.30 -12.78
N TRP A 67 -18.09 -10.14 -12.28
CA TRP A 67 -16.63 -9.98 -12.41
C TRP A 67 -15.92 -11.33 -12.43
N THR A 68 -14.75 -11.37 -13.05
CA THR A 68 -13.83 -12.51 -13.01
C THR A 68 -12.38 -12.02 -12.98
N ILE A 69 -11.45 -12.88 -12.61
CA ILE A 69 -10.02 -12.56 -12.52
C ILE A 69 -9.19 -13.69 -13.10
N GLY A 70 -8.10 -13.34 -13.79
CA GLY A 70 -7.09 -14.28 -14.27
C GLY A 70 -7.52 -15.12 -15.47
N LYS A 71 -8.65 -14.79 -16.09
CA LYS A 71 -9.15 -15.49 -17.28
C LYS A 71 -9.97 -14.58 -18.20
N LYS A 72 -9.97 -14.88 -19.48
CA LYS A 72 -10.86 -14.22 -20.45
C LYS A 72 -12.30 -14.63 -20.17
N PRO A 73 -13.25 -13.67 -20.05
CA PRO A 73 -14.68 -13.99 -19.93
C PRO A 73 -15.15 -14.80 -21.15
N PRO A 74 -15.86 -15.92 -20.96
CA PRO A 74 -16.44 -16.67 -22.06
C PRO A 74 -17.47 -15.82 -22.83
N LYS A 75 -17.50 -15.93 -24.14
CA LYS A 75 -18.50 -15.23 -24.98
C LYS A 75 -19.95 -15.56 -24.60
N SER A 76 -20.18 -16.78 -24.08
CA SER A 76 -21.50 -17.24 -23.62
C SER A 76 -22.06 -16.43 -22.45
N TRP A 77 -21.23 -15.65 -21.72
CA TRP A 77 -21.71 -14.80 -20.64
C TRP A 77 -22.39 -13.51 -21.16
N GLY A 78 -22.20 -13.14 -22.44
CA GLY A 78 -22.78 -11.94 -23.01
C GLY A 78 -22.28 -10.64 -22.39
N TRP A 79 -21.08 -10.64 -21.81
CA TRP A 79 -20.48 -9.46 -21.21
C TRP A 79 -20.06 -8.44 -22.28
N GLY A 80 -20.01 -7.17 -21.87
CA GLY A 80 -19.43 -6.12 -22.70
C GLY A 80 -17.94 -6.39 -22.98
N GLU A 81 -17.45 -5.81 -24.05
CA GLU A 81 -16.03 -5.88 -24.41
C GLU A 81 -15.28 -4.64 -23.92
N PRO A 82 -14.02 -4.78 -23.47
CA PRO A 82 -13.18 -3.63 -23.16
C PRO A 82 -12.85 -2.85 -24.43
N ILE A 83 -12.59 -1.54 -24.29
CA ILE A 83 -12.18 -0.68 -25.41
C ILE A 83 -10.91 -1.19 -26.06
N PHE A 84 -9.96 -1.67 -25.24
CA PHE A 84 -8.76 -2.38 -25.70
C PHE A 84 -8.71 -3.75 -25.04
N GLN A 85 -8.65 -4.79 -25.86
CA GLN A 85 -8.57 -6.16 -25.35
C GLN A 85 -7.16 -6.46 -24.86
N PRO A 86 -7.01 -7.08 -23.67
CA PRO A 86 -5.74 -7.60 -23.20
C PRO A 86 -5.21 -8.75 -24.08
N ASP A 87 -3.92 -8.76 -24.38
CA ASP A 87 -3.27 -9.91 -25.00
C ASP A 87 -3.16 -11.08 -24.02
N ASN A 88 -2.87 -10.78 -22.74
CA ASN A 88 -2.81 -11.75 -21.65
C ASN A 88 -3.81 -11.37 -20.54
N TRP A 89 -4.59 -12.34 -20.09
CA TRP A 89 -5.64 -12.16 -19.08
C TRP A 89 -5.23 -12.60 -17.67
N GLU A 90 -4.02 -13.10 -17.48
CA GLU A 90 -3.56 -13.66 -16.21
C GLU A 90 -3.64 -12.68 -15.02
N ASN A 91 -3.28 -11.43 -15.26
CA ASN A 91 -3.29 -10.36 -14.25
C ASN A 91 -4.38 -9.31 -14.53
N VAL A 92 -5.53 -9.77 -15.02
CA VAL A 92 -6.65 -8.91 -15.38
C VAL A 92 -7.88 -9.26 -14.57
N ILE A 93 -8.52 -8.23 -14.00
CA ILE A 93 -9.88 -8.30 -13.46
C ILE A 93 -10.82 -7.84 -14.57
N SER A 94 -11.80 -8.64 -14.93
CA SER A 94 -12.82 -8.29 -15.91
C SER A 94 -14.16 -8.04 -15.21
N PHE A 95 -14.89 -7.03 -15.67
CA PHE A 95 -16.20 -6.66 -15.16
C PHE A 95 -17.26 -6.81 -16.26
N TYR A 96 -18.48 -7.20 -15.91
CA TYR A 96 -19.54 -7.60 -16.86
C TYR A 96 -19.85 -6.57 -17.95
N ASN A 97 -19.57 -5.28 -17.72
CA ASN A 97 -19.82 -4.21 -18.68
C ASN A 97 -18.62 -3.88 -19.59
N GLY A 98 -17.63 -4.77 -19.64
CA GLY A 98 -16.41 -4.61 -20.43
C GLY A 98 -15.28 -3.84 -19.75
N SER A 99 -15.51 -3.24 -18.58
CA SER A 99 -14.41 -2.62 -17.85
C SER A 99 -13.41 -3.67 -17.36
N ILE A 100 -12.12 -3.32 -17.37
CA ILE A 100 -11.04 -4.19 -16.92
C ILE A 100 -10.11 -3.47 -15.96
N GLY A 101 -9.42 -4.25 -15.15
CA GLY A 101 -8.36 -3.78 -14.27
C GLY A 101 -7.07 -4.56 -14.44
N TYR A 102 -6.00 -3.90 -14.83
CA TYR A 102 -4.66 -4.51 -14.87
C TYR A 102 -4.01 -4.48 -13.50
N ILE A 103 -3.47 -5.59 -13.06
CA ILE A 103 -2.61 -5.67 -11.87
C ILE A 103 -1.18 -5.37 -12.31
N ILE A 104 -0.70 -4.20 -11.94
CA ILE A 104 0.61 -3.66 -12.31
C ILE A 104 1.56 -3.82 -11.13
N SER A 105 2.67 -4.51 -11.37
CA SER A 105 3.72 -4.74 -10.38
C SER A 105 4.96 -3.93 -10.72
N GLN A 106 5.55 -3.31 -9.72
CA GLN A 106 6.83 -2.61 -9.87
C GLN A 106 8.07 -3.53 -9.90
N ASP A 107 7.91 -4.82 -9.58
CA ASP A 107 9.01 -5.79 -9.71
C ASP A 107 9.49 -5.96 -11.15
N ARG A 108 8.65 -5.58 -12.13
CA ARG A 108 8.89 -5.72 -13.56
C ARG A 108 8.81 -4.35 -14.20
N SER A 109 9.95 -3.70 -14.39
CA SER A 109 10.02 -2.41 -15.09
C SER A 109 9.56 -2.54 -16.54
N GLY A 110 8.98 -1.45 -17.09
CA GLY A 110 8.54 -1.36 -18.47
C GLY A 110 7.18 -1.98 -18.80
N THR A 111 6.55 -2.70 -17.89
CA THR A 111 5.26 -3.38 -18.17
C THR A 111 4.09 -2.43 -18.35
N SER A 112 4.13 -1.24 -17.75
CA SER A 112 3.05 -0.25 -17.79
C SER A 112 3.17 0.79 -18.91
N ASN A 113 4.31 0.91 -19.57
CA ASN A 113 4.57 1.94 -20.58
C ASN A 113 3.63 1.86 -21.80
N SER A 114 3.15 0.67 -22.16
CA SER A 114 2.24 0.44 -23.29
C SER A 114 0.77 0.61 -22.95
N PHE A 115 0.41 0.76 -21.68
CA PHE A 115 -0.99 0.87 -21.26
C PHE A 115 -1.56 2.27 -21.51
N SER A 116 -2.87 2.30 -21.78
CA SER A 116 -3.68 3.51 -21.82
C SER A 116 -4.75 3.38 -20.76
N LEU A 117 -4.43 3.85 -19.55
CA LEU A 117 -5.28 3.70 -18.37
C LEU A 117 -6.23 4.88 -18.22
N ASP A 118 -7.39 4.63 -17.65
CA ASP A 118 -8.43 5.61 -17.36
C ASP A 118 -8.46 6.03 -15.88
N TYR A 119 -7.88 5.21 -15.03
CA TYR A 119 -7.76 5.44 -13.58
C TYR A 119 -6.62 4.63 -12.97
N LEU A 120 -6.03 5.15 -11.92
CA LEU A 120 -5.01 4.46 -11.14
C LEU A 120 -5.49 4.22 -9.70
N ASP A 121 -5.27 3.02 -9.22
CA ASP A 121 -5.49 2.61 -7.84
C ASP A 121 -4.19 2.08 -7.26
N ILE A 122 -3.63 2.79 -6.29
CA ILE A 122 -2.31 2.54 -5.69
C ILE A 122 -2.52 2.23 -4.21
N ASP A 123 -2.35 0.98 -3.83
CA ASP A 123 -2.40 0.59 -2.43
C ASP A 123 -1.00 0.38 -1.85
N GLU A 124 -0.88 0.59 -0.54
CA GLU A 124 0.38 0.51 0.21
C GLU A 124 1.49 1.38 -0.41
N ALA A 125 1.16 2.63 -0.74
CA ALA A 125 2.01 3.59 -1.45
C ALA A 125 3.40 3.79 -0.84
N LYS A 126 3.57 3.57 0.46
CA LYS A 126 4.87 3.65 1.15
C LYS A 126 5.92 2.63 0.65
N TYR A 127 5.47 1.56 -0.03
CA TYR A 127 6.36 0.55 -0.61
C TYR A 127 6.59 0.74 -2.11
N ILE A 128 5.90 1.70 -2.72
CA ILE A 128 6.00 2.02 -4.14
C ILE A 128 7.23 2.89 -4.40
N ASP A 129 8.01 2.54 -5.41
CA ASP A 129 9.08 3.39 -5.91
C ASP A 129 8.47 4.53 -6.73
N PHE A 130 8.61 5.76 -6.22
CA PHE A 130 7.98 6.93 -6.84
C PHE A 130 8.61 7.31 -8.17
N GLU A 131 9.93 7.16 -8.33
CA GLU A 131 10.60 7.50 -9.60
C GLU A 131 10.12 6.55 -10.71
N GLN A 132 10.08 5.25 -10.44
CA GLN A 132 9.53 4.30 -11.41
C GLN A 132 8.04 4.55 -11.69
N LEU A 133 7.24 4.85 -10.66
CA LEU A 133 5.81 5.21 -10.83
C LEU A 133 5.66 6.42 -11.75
N LYS A 134 6.47 7.46 -11.55
CA LYS A 134 6.45 8.71 -12.30
C LYS A 134 6.88 8.53 -13.75
N ASP A 135 7.89 7.69 -13.98
CA ASP A 135 8.45 7.51 -15.31
C ASP A 135 7.64 6.53 -16.16
N GLU A 136 7.02 5.52 -15.57
CA GLU A 136 6.35 4.45 -16.29
C GLU A 136 4.80 4.52 -16.19
N THR A 137 4.26 4.57 -14.95
CA THR A 137 2.84 4.29 -14.73
C THR A 137 1.96 5.56 -14.77
N LEU A 138 2.43 6.68 -14.20
CA LEU A 138 1.67 7.93 -14.25
C LEU A 138 1.44 8.41 -15.69
N PRO A 139 2.42 8.35 -16.62
CA PRO A 139 2.19 8.70 -18.02
C PRO A 139 1.21 7.78 -18.75
N ALA A 140 1.05 6.53 -18.29
CA ALA A 140 0.07 5.59 -18.85
C ALA A 140 -1.39 5.97 -18.51
N ASN A 141 -1.64 6.81 -17.48
CA ASN A 141 -2.96 7.30 -17.10
C ASN A 141 -3.46 8.41 -18.03
N ARG A 142 -3.59 8.09 -19.31
CA ARG A 142 -3.94 9.00 -20.42
C ARG A 142 -4.99 8.45 -21.38
N GLY A 143 -5.61 7.31 -21.02
CA GLY A 143 -6.51 6.57 -21.93
C GLY A 143 -7.82 7.29 -22.20
N ASN A 144 -8.46 6.90 -23.24
CA ASN A 144 -9.91 7.01 -23.58
C ASN A 144 -10.60 8.35 -23.29
N LYS A 145 -9.89 9.48 -23.36
CA LYS A 145 -10.46 10.82 -23.10
C LYS A 145 -11.70 11.12 -23.95
N GLN A 146 -11.74 10.63 -25.18
CA GLN A 146 -12.87 10.80 -26.10
C GLN A 146 -14.16 10.14 -25.59
N TYR A 147 -14.05 9.07 -24.79
CA TYR A 147 -15.20 8.37 -24.21
C TYR A 147 -15.53 8.86 -22.80
N PHE A 148 -14.53 9.11 -21.97
CA PHE A 148 -14.72 9.32 -20.54
C PHE A 148 -14.33 10.70 -20.02
N GLY A 149 -13.80 11.60 -20.87
CA GLY A 149 -13.34 12.92 -20.47
C GLY A 149 -14.39 13.84 -19.82
N HIS A 150 -15.68 13.47 -19.89
CA HIS A 150 -16.78 14.17 -19.23
C HIS A 150 -16.94 13.75 -17.75
N HIS A 151 -16.31 12.67 -17.31
CA HIS A 151 -16.30 12.26 -15.90
C HIS A 151 -15.17 12.95 -15.14
N TYR A 152 -15.46 13.65 -14.06
CA TYR A 152 -14.47 14.40 -13.28
C TYR A 152 -13.38 13.52 -12.66
N PHE A 153 -13.63 12.23 -12.46
CA PHE A 153 -12.69 11.27 -11.91
C PHE A 153 -11.86 10.53 -12.97
N HIS A 154 -12.14 10.75 -14.26
CA HIS A 154 -11.32 10.19 -15.34
C HIS A 154 -9.88 10.72 -15.26
N HIS A 155 -8.90 9.86 -15.46
CA HIS A 155 -7.47 10.11 -15.21
C HIS A 155 -7.15 10.50 -13.75
N GLY A 156 -8.04 10.17 -12.81
CA GLY A 156 -7.80 10.34 -11.40
C GLY A 156 -6.95 9.22 -10.80
N ILE A 157 -6.55 9.40 -9.55
CA ILE A 157 -5.70 8.46 -8.81
C ILE A 157 -6.28 8.27 -7.41
N LEU A 158 -6.37 7.02 -6.98
CA LEU A 158 -6.57 6.66 -5.58
C LEU A 158 -5.23 6.19 -5.03
N ILE A 159 -4.76 6.82 -3.97
CA ILE A 159 -3.55 6.43 -3.25
C ILE A 159 -3.93 6.13 -1.81
N THR A 160 -3.59 4.93 -1.34
CA THR A 160 -3.75 4.57 0.07
C THR A 160 -2.47 4.00 0.66
N SER A 161 -2.24 4.29 1.94
CA SER A 161 -1.14 3.72 2.73
C SER A 161 -1.41 3.91 4.22
N ASP A 162 -0.64 3.25 5.07
CA ASP A 162 -0.42 3.73 6.44
C ASP A 162 0.77 4.70 6.47
N MET A 163 1.04 5.33 7.63
CA MET A 163 2.08 6.36 7.75
C MET A 163 3.46 5.79 7.45
N PRO A 164 4.21 6.39 6.50
CA PRO A 164 5.56 5.94 6.14
C PRO A 164 6.56 6.29 7.25
N VAL A 165 7.58 5.44 7.37
CA VAL A 165 8.72 5.64 8.29
C VAL A 165 10.01 6.04 7.58
N THR A 166 10.02 6.02 6.25
CA THR A 166 11.19 6.33 5.42
C THR A 166 10.91 7.50 4.49
N LYS A 167 11.95 8.26 4.16
CA LYS A 167 11.85 9.36 3.20
C LYS A 167 11.38 8.88 1.82
N LYS A 168 11.89 7.73 1.36
CA LYS A 168 11.50 7.14 0.07
C LYS A 168 10.01 6.80 0.02
N GLY A 169 9.44 6.31 1.14
CA GLY A 169 8.03 5.97 1.23
C GLY A 169 7.09 7.16 1.49
N SER A 170 7.61 8.37 1.75
CA SER A 170 6.80 9.53 2.14
C SER A 170 6.29 10.39 0.97
N TRP A 171 6.59 10.03 -0.26
CA TRP A 171 6.30 10.82 -1.46
C TRP A 171 4.83 11.23 -1.59
N PHE A 172 3.90 10.36 -1.21
CA PHE A 172 2.46 10.63 -1.32
C PHE A 172 1.95 11.64 -0.27
N LEU A 173 2.71 11.92 0.79
CA LEU A 173 2.37 12.95 1.77
C LEU A 173 2.44 14.36 1.14
N ASP A 174 3.23 14.55 0.08
CA ASP A 174 3.30 15.84 -0.62
C ASP A 174 1.98 16.24 -1.32
N TYR A 175 1.05 15.30 -1.48
CA TYR A 175 -0.30 15.61 -1.98
C TYR A 175 -1.10 16.48 -1.01
N GLU A 176 -0.74 16.53 0.28
CA GLU A 176 -1.31 17.49 1.24
C GLU A 176 -1.19 18.91 0.75
N LYS A 177 -0.04 19.30 0.18
CA LYS A 177 0.22 20.64 -0.36
C LYS A 177 -0.65 20.99 -1.58
N LYS A 178 -1.22 19.96 -2.25
CA LYS A 178 -2.12 20.11 -3.39
C LYS A 178 -3.60 20.10 -2.98
N CYS A 179 -3.89 19.74 -1.73
CA CYS A 179 -5.24 19.72 -1.20
C CYS A 179 -5.66 21.16 -0.83
N ASP A 180 -6.75 21.60 -1.43
CA ASP A 180 -7.41 22.84 -1.05
C ASP A 180 -8.60 22.49 -0.13
N PRO A 181 -8.51 22.75 1.18
CA PRO A 181 -9.54 22.41 2.15
C PRO A 181 -10.87 23.14 1.87
N GLU A 182 -10.83 24.40 1.46
CA GLU A 182 -12.03 25.19 1.17
C GLU A 182 -12.80 24.63 -0.03
N LEU A 183 -12.06 24.28 -1.10
CA LEU A 183 -12.64 23.61 -2.27
C LEU A 183 -13.28 22.26 -1.89
N ILE A 184 -12.65 21.49 -1.03
CA ILE A 184 -13.19 20.20 -0.56
C ILE A 184 -14.47 20.42 0.25
N GLU A 185 -14.53 21.42 1.13
CA GLU A 185 -15.74 21.74 1.90
C GLU A 185 -16.90 22.15 0.98
N VAL A 186 -16.63 22.99 -0.02
CA VAL A 186 -17.63 23.40 -1.01
C VAL A 186 -18.15 22.18 -1.79
N ILE A 187 -17.27 21.27 -2.22
CA ILE A 187 -17.66 20.02 -2.88
C ILE A 187 -18.54 19.18 -1.96
N GLN A 188 -18.18 19.02 -0.68
CA GLN A 188 -18.96 18.23 0.28
C GLN A 188 -20.35 18.84 0.50
N ALA A 189 -20.44 20.15 0.69
CA ALA A 189 -21.71 20.88 0.83
C ALA A 189 -22.59 20.68 -0.42
N THR A 190 -22.01 20.82 -1.62
CA THR A 190 -22.73 20.64 -2.89
C THR A 190 -23.22 19.20 -3.06
N VAL A 191 -22.39 18.18 -2.70
CA VAL A 191 -22.80 16.77 -2.73
C VAL A 191 -23.93 16.50 -1.74
N HIS A 192 -23.89 17.11 -0.55
CA HIS A 192 -24.99 17.03 0.42
C HIS A 192 -26.29 17.63 -0.13
N GLU A 193 -26.21 18.77 -0.82
CA GLU A 193 -27.38 19.41 -1.45
C GLU A 193 -27.93 18.57 -2.63
N ILE A 194 -27.06 17.91 -3.40
CA ILE A 194 -27.48 16.92 -4.41
C ILE A 194 -28.27 15.79 -3.74
N TRP A 195 -27.80 15.27 -2.61
CA TRP A 195 -28.49 14.22 -1.87
C TRP A 195 -29.87 14.67 -1.38
N ARG A 196 -29.96 15.87 -0.78
CA ARG A 196 -31.22 16.46 -0.34
C ARG A 196 -32.21 16.63 -1.49
N THR A 197 -31.73 17.17 -2.61
CA THR A 197 -32.57 17.39 -3.81
C THR A 197 -33.07 16.05 -4.38
N LYS A 198 -32.21 15.03 -4.47
CA LYS A 198 -32.60 13.68 -4.88
C LYS A 198 -33.60 13.04 -3.93
N LYS A 199 -33.43 13.23 -2.62
CA LYS A 199 -34.39 12.76 -1.62
C LYS A 199 -35.76 13.41 -1.84
N ARG A 200 -35.81 14.74 -1.99
CA ARG A 200 -37.06 15.48 -2.25
C ARG A 200 -37.75 14.99 -3.52
N ILE A 201 -37.00 14.76 -4.60
CA ILE A 201 -37.56 14.22 -5.86
C ILE A 201 -38.18 12.82 -5.63
N ARG A 202 -37.49 11.95 -4.90
CA ARG A 202 -37.98 10.58 -4.57
C ARG A 202 -39.25 10.64 -3.70
N ASP A 203 -39.27 11.55 -2.72
CA ASP A 203 -40.43 11.69 -1.83
C ASP A 203 -41.66 12.16 -2.60
N LEU A 204 -41.53 13.09 -3.58
CA LEU A 204 -42.61 13.50 -4.48
C LEU A 204 -43.07 12.33 -5.36
N GLN A 205 -42.14 11.59 -5.95
CA GLN A 205 -42.46 10.41 -6.79
C GLN A 205 -43.19 9.32 -5.99
N ALA A 206 -42.79 9.08 -4.75
CA ALA A 206 -43.45 8.10 -3.86
C ALA A 206 -44.89 8.48 -3.54
N LYS A 207 -45.19 9.80 -3.54
CA LYS A 207 -46.56 10.35 -3.36
C LYS A 207 -47.33 10.46 -4.64
N SER A 208 -46.76 10.03 -5.78
CA SER A 208 -47.32 10.23 -7.14
C SER A 208 -47.55 11.72 -7.51
N GLU A 209 -46.79 12.61 -6.84
CA GLU A 209 -46.83 14.05 -7.13
C GLU A 209 -45.89 14.41 -8.31
N PRO A 210 -46.27 15.38 -9.18
CA PRO A 210 -45.41 15.79 -10.28
C PRO A 210 -44.11 16.42 -9.78
N VAL A 211 -42.97 15.99 -10.32
CA VAL A 211 -41.67 16.57 -9.98
C VAL A 211 -41.48 17.90 -10.70
N PRO A 212 -41.41 19.04 -9.97
CA PRO A 212 -41.22 20.35 -10.58
C PRO A 212 -39.95 20.44 -11.44
N LEU A 213 -40.06 21.12 -12.58
CA LEU A 213 -38.93 21.22 -13.53
C LEU A 213 -37.70 21.89 -12.88
N TYR A 214 -37.92 22.91 -12.07
CA TYR A 214 -36.84 23.64 -11.40
C TYR A 214 -35.96 22.73 -10.51
N LEU A 215 -36.53 21.66 -9.88
CA LEU A 215 -35.74 20.71 -9.09
C LEU A 215 -34.81 19.87 -9.97
N LYS A 216 -35.29 19.52 -11.19
CA LYS A 216 -34.48 18.78 -12.16
C LYS A 216 -33.34 19.64 -12.69
N ASP A 217 -33.62 20.91 -12.99
CA ASP A 217 -32.62 21.84 -13.51
C ASP A 217 -31.62 22.23 -12.43
N TYR A 218 -32.08 22.43 -11.21
CA TYR A 218 -31.20 22.65 -10.05
C TYR A 218 -30.25 21.46 -9.83
N LEU A 219 -30.78 20.23 -9.87
CA LEU A 219 -29.95 19.02 -9.74
C LEU A 219 -28.92 18.91 -10.87
N ARG A 220 -29.28 19.29 -12.11
CA ARG A 220 -28.32 19.34 -13.24
C ARG A 220 -27.22 20.33 -13.00
N THR A 221 -27.55 21.53 -12.50
CA THR A 221 -26.56 22.58 -12.14
C THR A 221 -25.61 22.10 -11.06
N LEU A 222 -26.13 21.57 -9.94
CA LEU A 222 -25.29 21.04 -8.85
C LEU A 222 -24.35 19.92 -9.34
N ASN A 223 -24.84 18.99 -10.16
CA ASN A 223 -23.98 17.93 -10.71
C ASN A 223 -22.87 18.49 -11.62
N ARG A 224 -23.21 19.50 -12.47
CA ARG A 224 -22.21 20.16 -13.32
C ARG A 224 -21.14 20.86 -12.47
N ASP A 225 -21.54 21.55 -11.40
CA ASP A 225 -20.62 22.28 -10.53
C ASP A 225 -19.72 21.32 -9.76
N VAL A 226 -20.24 20.21 -9.22
CA VAL A 226 -19.42 19.13 -8.62
C VAL A 226 -18.45 18.54 -9.63
N CYS A 227 -18.86 18.32 -10.89
CA CYS A 227 -17.95 17.82 -11.93
C CYS A 227 -16.80 18.82 -12.20
N ARG A 228 -17.10 20.11 -12.31
CA ARG A 228 -16.08 21.15 -12.53
C ARG A 228 -15.09 21.25 -11.36
N MET A 229 -15.60 21.39 -10.13
CA MET A 229 -14.77 21.44 -8.94
C MET A 229 -14.00 20.12 -8.73
N GLY A 230 -14.68 18.99 -8.89
CA GLY A 230 -14.10 17.66 -8.69
C GLY A 230 -12.95 17.34 -9.65
N SER A 231 -12.96 17.89 -10.88
CA SER A 231 -11.94 17.63 -11.90
C SER A 231 -10.55 18.22 -11.58
N VAL A 232 -10.50 19.21 -10.70
CA VAL A 232 -9.25 19.87 -10.25
C VAL A 232 -8.92 19.57 -8.79
N ALA A 233 -9.86 19.01 -8.03
CA ALA A 233 -9.70 18.80 -6.60
C ALA A 233 -8.82 17.60 -6.29
N VAL A 234 -7.94 17.79 -5.33
CA VAL A 234 -7.15 16.76 -4.66
C VAL A 234 -7.67 16.62 -3.24
N LEU A 235 -8.09 15.43 -2.85
CA LEU A 235 -8.46 15.11 -1.47
C LEU A 235 -7.28 14.42 -0.79
N TYR A 236 -6.73 15.03 0.23
CA TYR A 236 -5.76 14.43 1.14
C TYR A 236 -6.34 14.36 2.54
N ARG A 237 -6.29 13.19 3.18
CA ARG A 237 -6.71 13.01 4.58
C ARG A 237 -5.86 11.95 5.29
N GLU A 238 -5.69 12.15 6.59
CA GLU A 238 -5.04 11.19 7.49
C GLU A 238 -6.08 10.69 8.49
N PHE A 239 -6.06 9.36 8.73
CA PHE A 239 -7.04 8.70 9.59
C PHE A 239 -6.36 7.73 10.53
N SER A 240 -6.68 7.83 11.81
CA SER A 240 -6.30 6.83 12.81
C SER A 240 -7.21 5.61 12.78
N THR A 241 -6.68 4.43 13.07
CA THR A 241 -7.49 3.23 13.27
C THR A 241 -8.52 3.39 14.39
N ILE A 242 -8.26 4.29 15.35
CA ILE A 242 -9.19 4.59 16.45
C ILE A 242 -10.56 5.09 15.93
N GLU A 243 -10.58 5.80 14.79
CA GLU A 243 -11.83 6.26 14.18
C GLU A 243 -12.76 5.12 13.75
N ASN A 244 -12.21 3.92 13.56
CA ASN A 244 -12.96 2.71 13.25
C ASN A 244 -13.13 1.78 14.47
N MET A 245 -12.90 2.28 15.68
CA MET A 245 -12.95 1.48 16.90
C MET A 245 -14.32 0.85 17.16
N GLN A 246 -15.41 1.47 16.70
CA GLN A 246 -16.75 0.91 16.81
C GLN A 246 -16.91 -0.46 16.12
N LEU A 247 -16.20 -0.67 15.01
CA LEU A 247 -16.23 -1.94 14.27
C LEU A 247 -15.15 -2.92 14.72
N LEU A 248 -13.98 -2.43 15.12
CA LEU A 248 -12.83 -3.26 15.50
C LEU A 248 -12.90 -3.73 16.96
N GLY A 249 -13.53 -2.94 17.81
CA GLY A 249 -13.53 -3.11 19.26
C GLY A 249 -12.27 -2.57 19.94
N GLU A 250 -12.43 -2.14 21.19
CA GLU A 250 -11.32 -1.63 22.01
C GLU A 250 -10.24 -2.68 22.28
N ALA A 251 -10.65 -3.95 22.38
CA ALA A 251 -9.73 -5.08 22.58
C ALA A 251 -8.68 -5.18 21.47
N PHE A 252 -9.06 -4.93 20.21
CA PHE A 252 -8.13 -4.91 19.10
C PHE A 252 -7.05 -3.83 19.26
N ILE A 253 -7.44 -2.61 19.61
CA ILE A 253 -6.49 -1.51 19.79
C ILE A 253 -5.52 -1.81 20.95
N ASN A 254 -6.04 -2.33 22.07
CA ASN A 254 -5.22 -2.71 23.22
C ASN A 254 -4.27 -3.86 22.90
N GLN A 255 -4.70 -4.83 22.10
CA GLN A 255 -3.84 -5.89 21.60
C GLN A 255 -2.73 -5.34 20.73
N MET A 256 -3.03 -4.49 19.75
CA MET A 256 -2.02 -3.88 18.87
C MET A 256 -1.01 -3.03 19.66
N LYS A 257 -1.48 -2.32 20.70
CA LYS A 257 -0.60 -1.53 21.58
C LYS A 257 0.40 -2.41 22.36
N ARG A 258 -0.02 -3.60 22.75
CA ARG A 258 0.83 -4.56 23.48
C ARG A 258 1.80 -5.30 22.56
N ASP A 259 1.31 -5.70 21.38
CA ASP A 259 2.02 -6.65 20.51
C ASP A 259 2.97 -5.96 19.52
N LEU A 260 2.74 -4.67 19.21
CA LEU A 260 3.55 -3.93 18.25
C LEU A 260 4.64 -3.08 18.95
N PRO A 261 5.82 -2.93 18.32
CA PRO A 261 6.79 -1.94 18.75
C PRO A 261 6.16 -0.54 18.79
N PRO A 262 6.52 0.32 19.75
CA PRO A 262 5.91 1.65 19.92
C PRO A 262 5.86 2.50 18.66
N LEU A 263 6.95 2.50 17.87
CA LEU A 263 7.02 3.24 16.61
C LEU A 263 6.02 2.69 15.58
N THR A 264 5.94 1.37 15.46
CA THR A 264 4.97 0.72 14.54
C THR A 264 3.54 0.99 14.97
N PHE A 265 3.25 0.97 16.27
CA PHE A 265 1.92 1.31 16.78
C PHE A 265 1.56 2.77 16.43
N GLN A 266 2.47 3.72 16.62
CA GLN A 266 2.23 5.13 16.27
C GLN A 266 1.98 5.33 14.78
N THR A 267 2.76 4.70 13.91
CA THR A 267 2.68 4.91 12.47
C THR A 267 1.60 4.06 11.81
N ALA A 268 1.56 2.76 12.09
CA ALA A 268 0.66 1.83 11.40
C ALA A 268 -0.76 1.78 12.00
N ILE A 269 -0.94 2.14 13.27
CA ILE A 269 -2.27 2.13 13.93
C ILE A 269 -2.77 3.56 14.13
N LEU A 270 -2.00 4.42 14.79
CA LEU A 270 -2.44 5.79 15.07
C LEU A 270 -2.28 6.72 13.88
N CYS A 271 -1.62 6.28 12.81
CA CYS A 271 -1.31 7.09 11.62
C CYS A 271 -0.61 8.41 11.95
N ARG A 272 0.22 8.42 13.00
CA ARG A 272 0.94 9.62 13.42
C ARG A 272 2.18 9.83 12.58
N ARG A 273 2.39 11.06 12.14
CA ARG A 273 3.65 11.47 11.52
C ARG A 273 4.76 11.41 12.55
N ILE A 274 5.83 10.74 12.18
CA ILE A 274 7.09 10.80 12.91
C ILE A 274 8.01 11.77 12.17
N GLY A 275 8.83 12.50 12.93
CA GLY A 275 9.86 13.35 12.35
C GLY A 275 10.83 12.45 11.56
N ILE A 276 10.64 12.38 10.25
CA ILE A 276 11.63 11.78 9.36
C ILE A 276 12.76 12.80 9.29
N SER A 277 13.76 12.62 10.14
CA SER A 277 14.94 13.49 10.13
C SER A 277 15.58 13.43 8.73
N ARG A 278 15.68 14.57 8.06
CA ARG A 278 16.45 14.68 6.81
C ARG A 278 17.92 14.34 7.05
N ASP A 279 18.38 14.51 8.29
CA ASP A 279 19.74 14.30 8.75
C ASP A 279 19.90 13.04 9.60
N GLY A 280 18.93 12.11 9.55
CA GLY A 280 19.04 10.82 10.22
C GLY A 280 20.22 10.02 9.69
N PHE A 281 21.00 9.40 10.59
CA PHE A 281 22.22 8.66 10.25
C PHE A 281 22.05 7.66 9.12
N TYR A 282 20.84 7.10 8.95
CA TYR A 282 20.47 6.17 7.88
C TYR A 282 19.31 6.69 7.01
N SER A 283 19.32 7.98 6.66
CA SER A 283 18.24 8.62 5.89
C SER A 283 17.97 7.96 4.52
N SER A 284 18.97 7.27 3.97
CA SER A 284 18.88 6.53 2.70
C SER A 284 18.54 5.05 2.85
N MET A 285 18.33 4.55 4.08
CA MET A 285 18.03 3.14 4.32
C MET A 285 16.62 2.81 3.83
N THR A 286 16.50 1.79 2.99
CA THR A 286 15.24 1.31 2.40
C THR A 286 15.01 -0.16 2.70
N GLU A 287 13.82 -0.68 2.45
CA GLU A 287 13.53 -2.12 2.56
C GLU A 287 14.44 -2.98 1.64
N GLY A 288 14.91 -2.41 0.51
CA GLY A 288 15.87 -3.09 -0.35
C GLY A 288 17.27 -3.28 0.26
N HIS A 289 17.56 -2.61 1.37
CA HIS A 289 18.78 -2.83 2.15
C HIS A 289 18.64 -3.93 3.19
N LYS A 290 17.43 -4.41 3.43
CA LYS A 290 17.16 -5.54 4.32
C LYS A 290 17.19 -6.82 3.49
N TYR A 291 17.93 -7.77 3.96
CA TYR A 291 18.01 -9.10 3.34
C TYR A 291 18.01 -10.16 4.42
N ASN A 292 17.77 -11.40 4.03
CA ASN A 292 17.85 -12.55 4.89
C ASN A 292 18.77 -13.57 4.22
N ALA A 293 19.85 -13.92 4.89
CA ALA A 293 20.84 -14.86 4.40
C ALA A 293 20.99 -15.99 5.42
N THR A 294 20.22 -17.07 5.19
CA THR A 294 20.27 -18.28 6.01
C THR A 294 20.99 -19.38 5.24
N ASP A 295 21.94 -20.07 5.86
CA ASP A 295 22.60 -21.24 5.27
C ASP A 295 21.69 -22.46 5.36
N PHE A 296 20.94 -22.70 4.29
CA PHE A 296 20.05 -23.85 4.19
C PHE A 296 20.84 -25.18 4.11
N SER A 297 22.04 -25.18 3.52
CA SER A 297 22.88 -26.39 3.46
C SER A 297 23.27 -26.86 4.86
N TYR A 298 23.54 -25.94 5.75
CA TYR A 298 23.80 -26.26 7.16
C TYR A 298 22.55 -26.79 7.87
N LEU A 299 21.38 -26.19 7.62
CA LEU A 299 20.11 -26.64 8.20
C LEU A 299 19.73 -28.03 7.67
N ASP A 300 19.92 -28.28 6.38
CA ASP A 300 19.68 -29.59 5.75
C ASP A 300 20.59 -30.67 6.32
N SER A 301 21.86 -30.33 6.61
CA SER A 301 22.81 -31.25 7.24
C SER A 301 22.39 -31.71 8.64
N LEU A 302 21.52 -30.97 9.29
CA LEU A 302 20.93 -31.32 10.59
C LEU A 302 19.65 -32.16 10.45
N GLU A 303 19.24 -32.53 9.20
CA GLU A 303 18.01 -33.27 8.91
C GLU A 303 16.76 -32.62 9.53
N TYR A 304 16.75 -31.27 9.60
CA TYR A 304 15.72 -30.47 10.27
C TYR A 304 15.45 -30.82 11.74
N GLN A 305 16.38 -31.54 12.39
CA GLN A 305 16.32 -31.82 13.83
C GLN A 305 16.78 -30.60 14.59
N PHE A 306 15.89 -29.61 14.79
CA PHE A 306 16.17 -28.34 15.46
C PHE A 306 16.64 -28.50 16.90
N ASP A 307 16.31 -29.62 17.54
CA ASP A 307 16.81 -29.99 18.88
C ASP A 307 18.34 -30.15 18.94
N LYS A 308 18.99 -30.39 17.80
CA LYS A 308 20.46 -30.42 17.69
C LYS A 308 21.07 -29.02 17.68
N ILE A 309 20.29 -27.98 17.41
CA ILE A 309 20.72 -26.59 17.50
C ILE A 309 20.56 -26.11 18.93
N LYS A 310 21.47 -26.52 19.79
CA LYS A 310 21.44 -26.10 21.22
C LYS A 310 21.64 -24.60 21.38
N GLU A 311 22.44 -23.97 20.53
CA GLU A 311 22.74 -22.53 20.56
C GLU A 311 22.92 -21.99 19.13
N PRO A 312 22.35 -20.82 18.79
CA PRO A 312 22.61 -20.16 17.51
C PRO A 312 24.11 -19.90 17.31
N SER A 313 24.60 -20.06 16.09
CA SER A 313 26.01 -19.79 15.75
C SER A 313 26.13 -19.23 14.33
N CYS A 314 27.28 -18.68 14.02
CA CYS A 314 27.61 -18.13 12.70
C CYS A 314 27.61 -19.13 11.54
N LEU A 315 27.41 -20.42 11.80
CA LEU A 315 27.19 -21.44 10.76
C LEU A 315 25.84 -21.27 10.05
N MET A 316 24.92 -20.53 10.66
CA MET A 316 23.59 -20.27 10.09
C MET A 316 23.59 -19.09 9.11
N ASP A 317 24.69 -18.31 9.03
CA ASP A 317 24.78 -17.12 8.21
C ASP A 317 25.41 -17.44 6.84
N ALA A 318 24.63 -17.48 5.77
CA ALA A 318 25.10 -17.78 4.42
C ALA A 318 25.94 -16.64 3.80
N ASP A 319 25.86 -15.44 4.33
CA ASP A 319 26.56 -14.25 3.85
C ASP A 319 27.87 -13.94 4.59
N LEU A 320 28.20 -14.74 5.59
CA LEU A 320 29.43 -14.63 6.37
C LEU A 320 30.60 -15.34 5.66
N ASP A 321 31.65 -14.58 5.36
CA ASP A 321 32.93 -15.15 4.93
C ASP A 321 33.78 -15.50 6.18
N ARG A 322 33.92 -16.80 6.42
CA ARG A 322 34.59 -17.30 7.63
C ARG A 322 36.12 -17.09 7.64
N ASP A 323 36.69 -16.75 6.50
CA ASP A 323 38.12 -16.52 6.33
C ASP A 323 38.50 -15.04 6.35
N LYS A 324 37.50 -14.14 6.49
CA LYS A 324 37.71 -12.69 6.64
C LYS A 324 37.51 -12.22 8.10
N PRO A 325 38.14 -11.10 8.49
CA PRO A 325 37.90 -10.50 9.79
C PRO A 325 36.46 -10.02 9.94
N ILE A 326 36.01 -9.90 11.19
CA ILE A 326 34.71 -9.31 11.51
C ILE A 326 34.92 -7.87 11.95
N CYS A 327 34.24 -6.93 11.32
CA CYS A 327 34.18 -5.55 11.78
C CYS A 327 33.06 -5.42 12.80
N ILE A 328 33.35 -4.76 13.93
CA ILE A 328 32.37 -4.51 14.98
C ILE A 328 32.25 -3.04 15.32
N ALA A 329 31.08 -2.63 15.74
CA ALA A 329 30.83 -1.33 16.33
C ALA A 329 30.02 -1.50 17.61
N PHE A 330 30.41 -0.76 18.65
CA PHE A 330 29.65 -0.70 19.90
C PHE A 330 28.86 0.58 20.02
N ASP A 331 27.67 0.49 20.61
CA ASP A 331 26.90 1.62 21.10
C ASP A 331 26.63 1.43 22.59
N PHE A 332 27.26 2.31 23.39
CA PHE A 332 27.21 2.27 24.84
C PHE A 332 26.13 3.19 25.38
N ASN A 333 25.11 2.63 25.96
CA ASN A 333 24.02 3.38 26.59
C ASN A 333 23.78 2.89 28.03
N ALA A 334 23.28 3.78 28.88
CA ALA A 334 23.02 3.46 30.28
C ALA A 334 22.04 2.29 30.47
N ASN A 335 21.08 2.11 29.60
CA ASN A 335 20.02 1.10 29.74
C ASN A 335 20.21 -0.14 28.85
N ILE A 336 20.96 -0.02 27.77
CA ILE A 336 21.16 -1.09 26.80
C ILE A 336 22.47 -0.88 26.06
N ASN A 337 23.30 -1.92 25.98
CA ASN A 337 24.51 -1.90 25.17
C ASN A 337 24.30 -2.73 23.91
N TRP A 338 24.75 -2.22 22.79
CA TRP A 338 24.65 -2.87 21.48
C TRP A 338 26.03 -3.14 20.90
N LEU A 339 26.12 -4.24 20.17
CA LEU A 339 27.23 -4.58 19.30
C LEU A 339 26.66 -4.95 17.93
N VAL A 340 27.19 -4.34 16.90
CA VAL A 340 26.85 -4.67 15.51
C VAL A 340 28.06 -5.30 14.86
N ALA A 341 27.88 -6.46 14.25
CA ALA A 341 28.92 -7.20 13.56
C ALA A 341 28.64 -7.23 12.06
N GLY A 342 29.65 -6.98 11.24
CA GLY A 342 29.53 -6.97 9.80
C GLY A 342 30.84 -7.28 9.09
N GLN A 343 30.80 -7.40 7.79
CA GLN A 343 31.96 -7.58 6.93
C GLN A 343 31.89 -6.66 5.70
N PRO A 344 33.00 -6.02 5.32
CA PRO A 344 33.08 -5.30 4.07
C PRO A 344 33.09 -6.26 2.88
N ASP A 345 32.33 -5.93 1.85
CA ASP A 345 32.28 -6.67 0.59
C ASP A 345 32.35 -5.67 -0.57
N ARG A 346 33.55 -5.46 -1.08
CA ARG A 346 33.86 -4.44 -2.12
C ARG A 346 33.39 -3.04 -1.68
N ASN A 347 32.33 -2.51 -2.29
CA ASN A 347 31.76 -1.20 -2.00
C ASN A 347 30.53 -1.27 -1.08
N ARG A 348 30.34 -2.39 -0.39
CA ARG A 348 29.20 -2.61 0.50
C ARG A 348 29.68 -3.05 1.87
N LEU A 349 28.95 -2.68 2.90
CA LEU A 349 29.09 -3.25 4.24
C LEU A 349 27.90 -4.19 4.48
N LYS A 350 28.18 -5.46 4.67
CA LYS A 350 27.17 -6.43 5.10
C LYS A 350 27.08 -6.37 6.62
N VAL A 351 25.94 -5.94 7.14
CA VAL A 351 25.65 -6.05 8.58
C VAL A 351 25.01 -7.41 8.80
N ILE A 352 25.74 -8.32 9.43
CA ILE A 352 25.38 -9.73 9.55
C ILE A 352 24.53 -9.96 10.79
N LYS A 353 24.98 -9.43 11.94
CA LYS A 353 24.33 -9.69 13.21
C LYS A 353 24.42 -8.50 14.16
N SER A 354 23.39 -8.32 14.97
CA SER A 354 23.44 -7.42 16.11
C SER A 354 23.21 -8.19 17.41
N PHE A 355 23.94 -7.79 18.44
CA PHE A 355 23.83 -8.31 19.81
C PHE A 355 23.45 -7.15 20.72
N TRP A 356 22.74 -7.44 21.79
CA TRP A 356 22.38 -6.44 22.77
C TRP A 356 22.16 -7.06 24.15
N VAL A 357 22.52 -6.31 25.18
CA VAL A 357 22.25 -6.67 26.57
C VAL A 357 21.63 -5.49 27.30
N LYS A 358 20.64 -5.76 28.15
CA LYS A 358 20.08 -4.73 29.01
C LYS A 358 21.04 -4.43 30.18
N TYR A 359 20.82 -3.35 30.87
CA TYR A 359 21.71 -2.83 31.90
C TYR A 359 22.06 -3.85 33.04
N GLU A 360 21.18 -4.80 33.32
CA GLU A 360 21.38 -5.89 34.29
C GLU A 360 22.52 -6.84 33.85
N ARG A 361 22.72 -6.99 32.55
CA ARG A 361 23.85 -7.73 31.97
C ARG A 361 24.89 -6.73 31.47
N LYS A 362 26.10 -6.81 32.04
CA LYS A 362 27.18 -5.90 31.72
C LYS A 362 27.79 -6.14 30.33
N LEU A 363 28.69 -5.27 29.91
CA LEU A 363 29.40 -5.34 28.62
C LEU A 363 30.09 -6.70 28.41
N GLU A 364 30.65 -7.29 29.46
CA GLU A 364 31.27 -8.63 29.42
C GLU A 364 30.32 -9.69 28.84
N ALA A 365 29.04 -9.68 29.26
CA ALA A 365 28.05 -10.61 28.74
C ALA A 365 27.73 -10.38 27.27
N LEU A 366 27.81 -9.14 26.76
CA LEU A 366 27.65 -8.83 25.35
C LEU A 366 28.80 -9.39 24.50
N VAL A 367 30.04 -9.26 25.02
CA VAL A 367 31.24 -9.83 24.39
C VAL A 367 31.19 -11.36 24.41
N ASP A 368 30.76 -11.95 25.51
CA ASP A 368 30.59 -13.40 25.62
C ASP A 368 29.55 -13.94 24.60
N ASP A 369 28.39 -13.27 24.45
CA ASP A 369 27.37 -13.64 23.49
C ASP A 369 27.94 -13.55 22.05
N PHE A 370 28.72 -12.51 21.74
CA PHE A 370 29.43 -12.38 20.46
C PHE A 370 30.42 -13.51 20.23
N CYS A 371 31.29 -13.78 21.19
CA CYS A 371 32.33 -14.84 21.10
C CYS A 371 31.68 -16.23 20.95
N LYS A 372 30.62 -16.52 21.70
CA LYS A 372 29.88 -17.77 21.58
C LYS A 372 29.27 -17.94 20.19
N TYR A 373 28.66 -16.89 19.62
CA TYR A 373 28.07 -16.93 18.31
C TYR A 373 29.10 -17.18 17.21
N TYR A 374 30.24 -16.44 17.22
CA TYR A 374 31.31 -16.54 16.23
C TYR A 374 32.39 -17.57 16.55
N ARG A 375 32.13 -18.54 17.47
CA ARG A 375 33.08 -19.61 17.83
C ARG A 375 33.59 -20.42 16.64
N HIS A 376 32.80 -20.55 15.57
CA HIS A 376 33.15 -21.27 14.36
C HIS A 376 33.79 -20.41 13.26
N GLN A 377 34.01 -19.12 13.50
CA GLN A 377 34.79 -18.26 12.62
C GLN A 377 36.22 -18.77 12.53
N ARG A 378 36.74 -18.89 11.29
CA ARG A 378 38.11 -19.40 11.10
C ARG A 378 39.13 -18.33 11.40
N ARG A 379 38.93 -17.12 10.88
CA ARG A 379 39.79 -15.97 11.14
C ARG A 379 39.37 -15.26 12.42
N LYS A 380 40.16 -15.42 13.49
CA LYS A 380 39.89 -14.86 14.82
C LYS A 380 40.36 -13.41 14.94
N GLU A 381 40.13 -12.61 13.93
CA GLU A 381 40.51 -11.20 13.92
C GLU A 381 39.23 -10.34 13.93
N VAL A 382 39.22 -9.33 14.79
CA VAL A 382 38.13 -8.38 14.93
C VAL A 382 38.70 -6.98 14.70
N ILE A 383 38.01 -6.21 13.87
CA ILE A 383 38.33 -4.82 13.53
C ILE A 383 37.29 -3.92 14.18
N PHE A 384 37.75 -2.93 14.95
CA PHE A 384 36.90 -1.92 15.57
C PHE A 384 36.77 -0.68 14.70
#